data_b538992acfaec896c97e54d699ef222e
#
_entry.id   b538992acfaec896c97e54d699ef222e
#
_cell.length_a   1.000
_cell.length_b   1.000
_cell.length_c   1.000
_cell.angle_alpha   90.00
_cell.angle_beta   90.00
_cell.angle_gamma   90.00
#
_symmetry.space_group_name_H-M   'P 1'
#
loop_
_entity.id
_entity.type
_entity.pdbx_description
1 polymer ?
#
loop_
_entity_poly.entity_id
_entity_poly.type
_entity_poly.pdbx_seq_one_letter_code
_entity_poly.pdbx_strand_id
1 'polypeptide(L)'
;MIDVNKPFKLINDDNYGTKRAVMIGINYVGQSGQLSGCHNDVKNMKEYLMNVHGFEDRNITVLMDDGYHRNPTRSNITQAYRELVVSSRSGDTVFAHYSGHGGRVE
;
A
#
# COMPACT_ATOMS: atom_id res chain seq x y z
N MET A 1 -5.50 6.81 -9.52
CA MET A 1 -5.50 6.55 -8.15
C MET A 1 -6.89 6.54 -7.58
N ILE A 2 -7.11 5.72 -6.57
CA ILE A 2 -8.42 5.58 -6.05
C ILE A 2 -8.63 6.59 -4.98
N ASP A 3 -9.72 7.29 -5.01
CA ASP A 3 -10.05 8.28 -4.03
C ASP A 3 -10.81 7.60 -2.91
N VAL A 4 -10.17 7.42 -1.79
CA VAL A 4 -10.77 6.71 -0.68
C VAL A 4 -11.85 7.49 0.00
N ASN A 5 -12.03 8.73 -0.36
CA ASN A 5 -13.08 9.49 0.26
C ASN A 5 -14.39 9.32 -0.48
N LYS A 6 -14.37 8.67 -1.64
CA LYS A 6 -15.56 8.45 -2.34
C LYS A 6 -15.99 7.09 -2.17
N PRO A 7 -17.20 6.88 -2.24
CA PRO A 7 -17.72 5.58 -2.15
C PRO A 7 -17.20 4.89 -3.33
N PHE A 8 -16.60 3.89 -3.19
CA PHE A 8 -15.92 3.33 -4.07
C PHE A 8 -16.64 2.55 -4.88
N LYS A 9 -16.80 2.75 -5.93
CA LYS A 9 -17.29 2.09 -6.80
C LYS A 9 -16.34 1.36 -7.40
N LEU A 10 -16.09 0.31 -7.07
CA LEU A 10 -15.22 -0.43 -7.73
C LEU A 10 -15.70 -0.75 -8.91
N ILE A 11 -15.39 0.04 -9.62
CA ILE A 11 -15.71 -0.01 -10.81
C ILE A 11 -15.81 -1.23 -11.35
N ASN A 12 -15.14 -1.92 -11.29
CA ASN A 12 -15.16 -2.94 -12.02
C ASN A 12 -15.64 -4.00 -11.46
N ASP A 13 -16.63 -3.79 -11.25
CA ASP A 13 -17.35 -4.79 -10.84
C ASP A 13 -17.32 -5.90 -11.74
N ASP A 14 -17.12 -5.71 -12.91
CA ASP A 14 -17.07 -6.77 -13.79
C ASP A 14 -15.81 -7.44 -13.51
N ASN A 15 -14.95 -6.81 -12.88
CA ASN A 15 -13.90 -7.49 -12.37
C ASN A 15 -13.11 -8.33 -13.19
N TYR A 16 -12.80 -8.02 -14.36
CA TYR A 16 -11.89 -8.81 -15.06
C TYR A 16 -10.49 -8.24 -14.90
N GLY A 17 -10.28 -7.24 -14.15
CA GLY A 17 -8.95 -6.71 -13.87
C GLY A 17 -8.42 -7.24 -12.55
N THR A 18 -7.14 -7.13 -12.35
CA THR A 18 -6.51 -7.50 -11.09
C THR A 18 -6.41 -6.27 -10.20
N LYS A 19 -6.60 -6.46 -8.90
CA LYS A 19 -6.50 -5.39 -7.93
C LYS A 19 -5.17 -5.51 -7.22
N ARG A 20 -4.32 -4.52 -7.35
CA ARG A 20 -2.98 -4.53 -6.75
C ARG A 20 -2.75 -3.32 -5.90
N ALA A 21 -2.01 -3.48 -4.83
CA ALA A 21 -1.73 -2.37 -3.92
C ALA A 21 -0.31 -2.41 -3.41
N VAL A 22 0.24 -1.24 -3.13
CA VAL A 22 1.50 -1.11 -2.42
C VAL A 22 1.22 -0.27 -1.19
N MET A 23 1.59 -0.75 -0.02
CA MET A 23 1.34 -0.05 1.22
C MET A 23 2.64 0.13 1.97
N ILE A 24 2.92 1.31 2.41
CA ILE A 24 4.16 1.65 3.08
C ILE A 24 3.87 2.26 4.43
N GLY A 25 4.41 1.68 5.48
CA GLY A 25 4.24 2.20 6.82
C GLY A 25 5.58 2.34 7.51
N ILE A 26 5.94 3.54 7.93
CA ILE A 26 7.22 3.81 8.54
C ILE A 26 7.01 4.50 9.87
N ASN A 27 7.36 3.82 10.94
CA ASN A 27 7.30 4.41 12.27
C ASN A 27 8.64 4.99 12.67
N TYR A 28 9.70 4.76 11.90
CA TYR A 28 11.05 5.24 12.21
C TYR A 28 11.52 4.64 13.54
N VAL A 29 11.32 3.34 13.67
CA VAL A 29 11.62 2.61 14.89
C VAL A 29 13.06 2.78 15.30
N GLY A 30 13.29 3.14 16.57
CA GLY A 30 14.63 3.32 17.08
C GLY A 30 15.30 4.64 16.72
N GLN A 31 14.60 5.52 16.04
CA GLN A 31 15.16 6.78 15.63
C GLN A 31 14.52 7.95 16.34
N SER A 32 15.21 9.07 16.37
CA SER A 32 14.65 10.30 16.90
C SER A 32 13.44 10.62 16.03
N GLY A 33 12.34 10.94 16.60
CA GLY A 33 11.14 11.21 15.84
C GLY A 33 10.34 9.97 15.49
N GLN A 34 10.58 8.88 16.20
CA GLN A 34 9.79 7.68 15.99
C GLN A 34 8.30 7.97 16.07
N LEU A 35 7.55 7.39 15.16
CA LEU A 35 6.10 7.54 15.14
C LEU A 35 5.44 6.29 15.71
N SER A 36 4.17 6.40 15.99
CA SER A 36 3.39 5.24 16.38
C SER A 36 2.11 5.29 15.57
N GLY A 37 1.62 4.18 15.20
CA GLY A 37 0.38 4.10 14.46
C GLY A 37 0.51 3.90 12.97
N CYS A 38 1.68 4.18 12.38
CA CYS A 38 1.81 4.02 10.93
C CYS A 38 1.68 2.56 10.51
N HIS A 39 2.24 1.64 11.30
CA HIS A 39 2.10 0.22 11.00
C HIS A 39 0.64 -0.20 11.14
N ASN A 40 -0.02 0.33 12.13
CA ASN A 40 -1.41 0.00 12.37
C ASN A 40 -2.29 0.54 11.27
N ASP A 41 -1.98 1.71 10.75
CA ASP A 41 -2.69 2.30 9.63
C ASP A 41 -2.60 1.39 8.41
N VAL A 42 -1.42 0.85 8.15
CA VAL A 42 -1.22 -0.05 7.02
C VAL A 42 -2.05 -1.32 7.21
N LYS A 43 -2.02 -1.88 8.41
CA LYS A 43 -2.76 -3.10 8.68
C LYS A 43 -4.26 -2.87 8.51
N ASN A 44 -4.75 -1.76 9.01
CA ASN A 44 -6.17 -1.44 8.91
C ASN A 44 -6.59 -1.22 7.46
N MET A 45 -5.77 -0.52 6.71
CA MET A 45 -6.08 -0.26 5.31
C MET A 45 -6.04 -1.56 4.49
N LYS A 46 -5.06 -2.41 4.77
CA LYS A 46 -4.98 -3.70 4.07
C LYS A 46 -6.22 -4.52 4.31
N GLU A 47 -6.66 -4.58 5.57
CA GLU A 47 -7.83 -5.33 5.92
C GLU A 47 -9.06 -4.76 5.22
N TYR A 48 -9.16 -3.48 5.17
CA TYR A 48 -10.27 -2.80 4.49
C TYR A 48 -10.28 -3.16 2.99
N LEU A 49 -9.13 -3.12 2.34
CA LEU A 49 -9.07 -3.45 0.93
C LEU A 49 -9.46 -4.90 0.68
N MET A 50 -9.02 -5.79 1.53
CA MET A 50 -9.32 -7.21 1.37
C MET A 50 -10.79 -7.52 1.66
N ASN A 51 -11.31 -6.98 2.73
CA ASN A 51 -12.66 -7.31 3.18
C ASN A 51 -13.76 -6.55 2.45
N VAL A 52 -13.49 -5.36 2.04
CA VAL A 52 -14.51 -4.52 1.42
C VAL A 52 -14.37 -4.48 -0.09
N HIS A 53 -13.15 -4.46 -0.58
CA HIS A 53 -12.91 -4.28 -2.00
C HIS A 53 -12.35 -5.50 -2.72
N GLY A 54 -12.20 -6.60 -2.03
CA GLY A 54 -11.82 -7.85 -2.68
C GLY A 54 -10.38 -7.96 -3.15
N PHE A 55 -9.47 -7.15 -2.59
CA PHE A 55 -8.07 -7.30 -2.91
C PHE A 55 -7.57 -8.61 -2.31
N GLU A 56 -6.70 -9.29 -3.03
CA GLU A 56 -6.13 -10.54 -2.52
C GLU A 56 -4.79 -10.26 -1.86
N ASP A 57 -4.51 -10.94 -0.79
CA ASP A 57 -3.28 -10.73 -0.03
C ASP A 57 -2.05 -10.82 -0.93
N ARG A 58 -2.00 -11.76 -1.83
CA ARG A 58 -0.86 -11.94 -2.73
C ARG A 58 -0.62 -10.75 -3.66
N ASN A 59 -1.61 -9.91 -3.82
CA ASN A 59 -1.50 -8.74 -4.69
C ASN A 59 -1.30 -7.45 -3.90
N ILE A 60 -1.06 -7.55 -2.60
CA ILE A 60 -0.80 -6.39 -1.76
C ILE A 60 0.64 -6.48 -1.28
N THR A 61 1.46 -5.53 -1.68
CA THR A 61 2.85 -5.47 -1.25
C THR A 61 2.94 -4.52 -0.07
N VAL A 62 3.52 -4.98 1.03
CA VAL A 62 3.62 -4.18 2.24
C VAL A 62 5.09 -3.96 2.58
N LEU A 63 5.47 -2.71 2.81
CA LEU A 63 6.80 -2.37 3.27
C LEU A 63 6.65 -1.68 4.61
N MET A 64 7.28 -2.20 5.64
CA MET A 64 7.21 -1.61 6.96
C MET A 64 8.52 -1.81 7.69
N ASP A 65 8.89 -0.87 8.52
CA ASP A 65 10.12 -0.95 9.30
C ASP A 65 9.87 -1.68 10.62
N ASP A 66 9.27 -2.86 10.54
CA ASP A 66 8.91 -3.64 11.73
C ASP A 66 9.80 -4.89 11.91
N GLY A 67 10.78 -5.07 11.06
CA GLY A 67 11.64 -6.24 11.17
C GLY A 67 11.08 -7.51 10.54
N TYR A 68 9.87 -7.48 10.07
CA TYR A 68 9.25 -8.67 9.47
C TYR A 68 8.92 -8.46 8.01
N HIS A 69 8.50 -7.29 7.63
CA HIS A 69 8.15 -7.00 6.25
C HIS A 69 9.37 -6.45 5.52
N ARG A 70 9.25 -6.30 4.22
CA ARG A 70 10.30 -5.73 3.42
C ARG A 70 10.57 -4.32 3.91
N ASN A 71 11.82 -3.96 4.06
CA ASN A 71 12.17 -2.65 4.60
C ASN A 71 11.79 -1.54 3.63
N PRO A 72 11.26 -0.45 4.13
CA PRO A 72 10.84 0.66 3.29
C PRO A 72 12.00 1.59 2.96
N THR A 73 13.06 1.05 2.37
CA THR A 73 14.17 1.85 1.90
C THR A 73 13.75 2.50 0.59
N ARG A 74 14.45 3.55 0.21
CA ARG A 74 14.16 4.24 -1.03
C ARG A 74 14.21 3.28 -2.20
N SER A 75 15.21 2.41 -2.22
CA SER A 75 15.36 1.46 -3.29
C SER A 75 14.19 0.48 -3.33
N ASN A 76 13.80 -0.05 -2.18
CA ASN A 76 12.71 -1.00 -2.11
C ASN A 76 11.36 -0.35 -2.46
N ILE A 77 11.15 0.87 -2.04
CA ILE A 77 9.92 1.59 -2.36
C ILE A 77 9.85 1.85 -3.87
N THR A 78 10.96 2.29 -4.45
CA THR A 78 11.01 2.57 -5.88
C THR A 78 10.74 1.28 -6.66
N GLN A 79 11.33 0.18 -6.23
CA GLN A 79 11.13 -1.09 -6.89
C GLN A 79 9.68 -1.56 -6.78
N ALA A 80 9.09 -1.40 -5.60
CA ALA A 80 7.70 -1.80 -5.39
C ALA A 80 6.74 -1.03 -6.31
N TYR A 81 6.96 0.28 -6.44
CA TYR A 81 6.12 1.07 -7.32
C TYR A 81 6.35 0.69 -8.78
N ARG A 82 7.59 0.42 -9.15
CA ARG A 82 7.88 0.02 -10.51
C ARG A 82 7.19 -1.30 -10.84
N GLU A 83 7.24 -2.25 -9.92
CA GLU A 83 6.58 -3.54 -10.11
C GLU A 83 5.07 -3.36 -10.22
N LEU A 84 4.52 -2.46 -9.44
CA LEU A 84 3.09 -2.19 -9.49
C LEU A 84 2.70 -1.67 -10.86
N VAL A 85 3.46 -0.74 -11.40
CA VAL A 85 3.16 -0.15 -12.69
C VAL A 85 3.36 -1.18 -13.81
N VAL A 86 4.48 -1.89 -13.78
CA VAL A 86 4.80 -2.84 -14.84
C VAL A 86 3.81 -4.00 -14.89
N SER A 87 3.32 -4.41 -13.72
CA SER A 87 2.40 -5.54 -13.65
C SER A 87 0.97 -5.17 -14.01
N SER A 88 0.66 -3.90 -14.02
CA SER A 88 -0.73 -3.47 -14.19
C SER A 88 -1.08 -3.27 -15.65
N ARG A 89 -2.31 -3.58 -15.97
CA ARG A 89 -2.80 -3.44 -17.33
C ARG A 89 -4.09 -2.67 -17.32
N SER A 90 -4.56 -2.35 -18.51
CA SER A 90 -5.82 -1.67 -18.64
C SER A 90 -6.91 -2.53 -18.01
N GLY A 91 -7.74 -1.96 -17.22
CA GLY A 91 -8.78 -2.67 -16.48
C GLY A 91 -8.39 -3.06 -15.08
N ASP A 92 -7.10 -2.98 -14.74
CA ASP A 92 -6.66 -3.30 -13.39
C ASP A 92 -6.89 -2.12 -12.45
N THR A 93 -7.03 -2.42 -11.17
CA THR A 93 -7.17 -1.40 -10.14
C THR A 93 -5.88 -1.35 -9.35
N VAL A 94 -5.31 -0.19 -9.17
CA VAL A 94 -4.10 -0.04 -8.38
C VAL A 94 -4.31 0.96 -7.27
N PHE A 95 -3.69 0.69 -6.13
CA PHE A 95 -3.85 1.56 -4.96
C PHE A 95 -2.48 1.70 -4.29
N ALA A 96 -2.15 2.88 -3.85
CA ALA A 96 -0.91 3.12 -3.12
C ALA A 96 -1.22 3.87 -1.84
N HIS A 97 -0.64 3.42 -0.75
CA HIS A 97 -0.87 4.03 0.56
C HIS A 97 0.48 4.26 1.24
N TYR A 98 0.66 5.41 1.82
CA TYR A 98 1.87 5.73 2.56
C TYR A 98 1.49 6.33 3.90
N SER A 99 2.07 5.82 4.97
CA SER A 99 1.87 6.36 6.30
C SER A 99 3.24 6.53 6.94
N GLY A 100 3.61 7.74 7.27
CA GLY A 100 4.92 8.07 7.83
C GLY A 100 5.07 9.57 7.90
N HIS A 101 6.32 10.05 7.91
CA HIS A 101 6.54 11.48 7.86
C HIS A 101 6.27 11.93 6.44
N GLY A 102 5.43 12.86 6.28
CA GLY A 102 4.97 13.26 4.99
C GLY A 102 6.06 13.68 4.05
N GLY A 103 6.04 13.12 2.89
CA GLY A 103 6.89 13.57 1.83
C GLY A 103 8.35 13.17 1.91
N ARG A 104 8.79 12.47 2.96
CA ARG A 104 10.16 12.22 3.03
C ARG A 104 10.42 10.78 3.03
N VAL A 105 11.11 10.27 2.09
CA VAL A 105 11.50 8.90 1.99
C VAL A 105 12.99 8.84 2.05
N GLU A 106 13.51 8.14 3.00
CA GLU A 106 14.96 8.06 3.14
C GLU A 106 15.49 6.78 2.60
#